data_c6761730405dfa54439904f95646f21f
#
_entry.id   c6761730405dfa54439904f95646f21f
#
_cell.length_a   1.000
_cell.length_b   1.000
_cell.length_c   1.000
_cell.angle_alpha   90.00
_cell.angle_beta   90.00
_cell.angle_gamma   90.00
#
_symmetry.space_group_name_H-M   'P 1'
#
loop_
_entity.id
_entity.type
_entity.pdbx_description
1 polymer ?
#
loop_
_entity_poly.entity_id
_entity_poly.type
_entity_poly.pdbx_seq_one_letter_code
_entity_poly.pdbx_strand_id
1 'polypeptide(L)'
;MAAYVSTEDKPLGDNLPNKAVFQSYIWTCAKYDFNVYEKRIIYRLVEFAQRWLEGVRIKDHMHKVEPTNCGVNITMPVADILRDEDDHNYTKAKAAFTSLSKKGATYEDDNIWFYTAIIEHPKIEKNTGIAIFHVYEPVWRAALDFTKGYRKYELITAMKFKSVYSMRFYELLSGQIKPLYVPLEGPDGLRERFGLQTKYERVNDFKRKVLDIAKKELDEYSPYSFVAK
;
A
#
# COMPACT_ATOMS: atom_id res chain seq x y z
N MET A 1 24.38 7.91 6.62
CA MET A 1 23.17 8.53 7.21
C MET A 1 22.27 7.41 7.69
N ALA A 2 21.89 7.36 8.96
CA ALA A 2 20.99 6.33 9.51
C ALA A 2 19.73 7.02 10.02
N ALA A 3 18.57 6.39 9.82
CA ALA A 3 17.31 6.86 10.38
C ALA A 3 17.06 6.18 11.73
N TYR A 4 16.82 6.96 12.76
CA TYR A 4 16.45 6.49 14.09
C TYR A 4 14.95 6.66 14.29
N VAL A 5 14.27 5.62 14.75
CA VAL A 5 12.83 5.64 15.02
C VAL A 5 12.61 5.70 16.53
N SER A 6 11.96 6.75 17.00
CA SER A 6 11.37 6.77 18.33
C SER A 6 9.87 6.55 18.20
N THR A 7 9.33 5.62 18.94
CA THR A 7 7.90 5.44 19.12
C THR A 7 7.46 6.31 20.30
N GLU A 8 6.94 7.48 20.04
CA GLU A 8 6.14 8.21 21.02
C GLU A 8 4.68 7.90 20.72
N ASP A 9 4.01 7.24 21.68
CA ASP A 9 2.57 7.02 21.65
C ASP A 9 1.86 8.37 21.78
N LYS A 10 1.46 8.97 20.67
CA LYS A 10 0.53 10.10 20.66
C LYS A 10 -0.90 9.58 20.75
N PRO A 11 -1.75 10.09 21.66
CA PRO A 11 -3.15 9.72 21.67
C PRO A 11 -3.82 10.16 20.35
N LEU A 12 -4.41 9.19 19.66
CA LEU A 12 -5.22 9.41 18.48
C LEU A 12 -6.49 10.18 18.84
N GLY A 13 -6.72 11.29 18.14
CA GLY A 13 -7.95 12.09 18.26
C GLY A 13 -9.20 11.25 17.91
N ASP A 14 -10.25 11.49 18.67
CA ASP A 14 -11.49 10.72 18.74
C ASP A 14 -12.29 10.63 17.44
N ASN A 15 -12.98 9.47 17.31
CA ASN A 15 -14.28 9.27 16.65
C ASN A 15 -14.37 8.82 15.19
N LEU A 16 -13.59 7.81 14.78
CA LEU A 16 -14.08 6.81 13.81
C LEU A 16 -13.41 5.47 14.16
N PRO A 17 -14.10 4.32 14.04
CA PRO A 17 -13.45 3.04 14.29
C PRO A 17 -12.33 2.85 13.25
N ASN A 18 -11.12 3.15 13.68
CA ASN A 18 -9.94 3.10 12.86
C ASN A 18 -9.64 1.63 12.58
N LYS A 19 -9.94 1.21 11.37
CA LYS A 19 -9.82 -0.19 10.98
C LYS A 19 -8.35 -0.53 10.82
N ALA A 20 -7.85 -1.41 11.69
CA ALA A 20 -6.52 -1.96 11.53
C ALA A 20 -6.47 -2.90 10.32
N VAL A 21 -5.50 -2.67 9.46
CA VAL A 21 -5.21 -3.53 8.31
C VAL A 21 -3.95 -4.31 8.58
N PHE A 22 -3.99 -5.61 8.29
CA PHE A 22 -2.84 -6.51 8.35
C PHE A 22 -2.34 -6.75 6.94
N GLN A 23 -1.23 -6.15 6.59
CA GLN A 23 -0.62 -6.32 5.28
C GLN A 23 0.47 -7.38 5.34
N SER A 24 0.41 -8.36 4.42
CA SER A 24 1.47 -9.33 4.22
C SER A 24 2.83 -8.63 4.02
N TYR A 25 3.86 -9.20 4.63
CA TYR A 25 5.23 -8.70 4.50
C TYR A 25 5.71 -8.71 3.04
N ILE A 26 5.18 -9.61 2.22
CA ILE A 26 5.45 -9.69 0.78
C ILE A 26 5.12 -8.35 0.11
N TRP A 27 3.95 -7.77 0.39
CA TRP A 27 3.54 -6.47 -0.17
C TRP A 27 4.30 -5.29 0.43
N THR A 28 4.71 -5.38 1.69
CA THR A 28 5.50 -4.33 2.35
C THR A 28 6.93 -4.25 1.78
N CYS A 29 7.52 -5.41 1.50
CA CYS A 29 8.92 -5.52 1.02
C CYS A 29 9.05 -5.55 -0.50
N ALA A 30 7.93 -5.63 -1.23
CA ALA A 30 7.96 -5.64 -2.69
C ALA A 30 8.62 -4.37 -3.25
N LYS A 31 9.60 -4.57 -4.12
CA LYS A 31 10.38 -3.49 -4.75
C LYS A 31 9.62 -2.87 -5.94
N TYR A 32 8.43 -2.32 -5.68
CA TYR A 32 7.62 -1.68 -6.72
C TYR A 32 7.68 -0.16 -6.65
N ASP A 33 7.75 0.45 -7.82
CA ASP A 33 7.59 1.90 -7.99
C ASP A 33 6.08 2.23 -8.11
N PHE A 34 5.38 2.17 -6.97
CA PHE A 34 3.97 2.55 -6.91
C PHE A 34 3.82 4.05 -6.70
N ASN A 35 2.82 4.64 -7.37
CA ASN A 35 2.33 5.96 -7.01
C ASN A 35 1.28 5.88 -5.88
N VAL A 36 0.85 7.04 -5.39
CA VAL A 36 -0.08 7.14 -4.26
C VAL A 36 -1.42 6.44 -4.51
N TYR A 37 -2.01 6.62 -5.70
CA TYR A 37 -3.31 6.00 -6.03
C TYR A 37 -3.19 4.49 -6.23
N GLU A 38 -2.09 4.01 -6.80
CA GLU A 38 -1.79 2.58 -6.89
C GLU A 38 -1.67 1.95 -5.49
N LYS A 39 -0.96 2.62 -4.57
CA LYS A 39 -0.87 2.15 -3.18
C LYS A 39 -2.24 2.11 -2.50
N ARG A 40 -3.11 3.08 -2.75
CA ARG A 40 -4.46 3.09 -2.20
C ARG A 40 -5.33 1.95 -2.75
N ILE A 41 -5.21 1.60 -4.03
CA ILE A 41 -5.86 0.40 -4.59
C ILE A 41 -5.36 -0.85 -3.85
N ILE A 42 -4.06 -0.99 -3.64
CA ILE A 42 -3.48 -2.11 -2.90
C ILE A 42 -3.99 -2.15 -1.45
N TYR A 43 -4.11 -1.01 -0.77
CA TYR A 43 -4.68 -0.95 0.57
C TYR A 43 -6.12 -1.47 0.62
N ARG A 44 -6.95 -1.10 -0.37
CA ARG A 44 -8.31 -1.64 -0.47
C ARG A 44 -8.32 -3.13 -0.78
N LEU A 45 -7.43 -3.60 -1.65
CA LEU A 45 -7.28 -5.01 -1.94
C LEU A 45 -6.94 -5.80 -0.65
N VAL A 46 -5.97 -5.32 0.13
CA VAL A 46 -5.58 -5.95 1.41
C VAL A 46 -6.72 -5.90 2.42
N GLU A 47 -7.46 -4.79 2.50
CA GLU A 47 -8.65 -4.69 3.36
C GLU A 47 -9.72 -5.74 2.99
N PHE A 48 -10.02 -5.87 1.70
CA PHE A 48 -11.00 -6.84 1.23
C PHE A 48 -10.54 -8.28 1.47
N ALA A 49 -9.26 -8.56 1.23
CA ALA A 49 -8.66 -9.86 1.51
C ALA A 49 -8.75 -10.21 3.00
N GLN A 50 -8.44 -9.28 3.89
CA GLN A 50 -8.56 -9.49 5.32
C GLN A 50 -10.01 -9.77 5.76
N ARG A 51 -10.97 -8.97 5.29
CA ARG A 51 -12.40 -9.20 5.58
C ARG A 51 -12.87 -10.56 5.07
N TRP A 52 -12.35 -10.99 3.92
CA TRP A 52 -12.61 -12.33 3.37
C TRP A 52 -12.11 -13.44 4.29
N LEU A 53 -10.87 -13.31 4.84
CA LEU A 53 -10.32 -14.25 5.83
C LEU A 53 -11.13 -14.29 7.12
N GLU A 54 -11.67 -13.16 7.56
CA GLU A 54 -12.55 -13.05 8.72
C GLU A 54 -13.95 -13.65 8.47
N GLY A 55 -14.19 -14.23 7.30
CA GLY A 55 -15.47 -14.79 6.91
C GLY A 55 -16.54 -13.75 6.55
N VAL A 56 -16.17 -12.49 6.44
CA VAL A 56 -17.08 -11.40 6.08
C VAL A 56 -17.35 -11.44 4.58
N ARG A 57 -18.58 -11.70 4.19
CA ARG A 57 -19.00 -11.60 2.79
C ARG A 57 -19.19 -10.13 2.43
N ILE A 58 -18.31 -9.61 1.56
CA ILE A 58 -18.42 -8.26 1.05
C ILE A 58 -19.34 -8.29 -0.16
N LYS A 59 -20.61 -7.93 0.08
CA LYS A 59 -21.64 -7.87 -0.96
C LYS A 59 -22.69 -6.84 -0.55
N ASP A 60 -22.42 -5.60 -0.89
CA ASP A 60 -23.39 -4.52 -0.84
C ASP A 60 -23.60 -3.92 -2.24
N HIS A 61 -24.34 -2.83 -2.36
CA HIS A 61 -24.62 -2.20 -3.67
C HIS A 61 -23.39 -1.55 -4.31
N MET A 62 -22.33 -1.27 -3.55
CA MET A 62 -21.11 -0.59 -4.00
C MET A 62 -19.85 -1.45 -3.93
N HIS A 63 -19.81 -2.43 -3.00
CA HIS A 63 -18.64 -3.26 -2.75
C HIS A 63 -18.99 -4.73 -2.90
N LYS A 64 -18.24 -5.44 -3.73
CA LYS A 64 -18.38 -6.88 -3.89
C LYS A 64 -17.02 -7.54 -4.04
N VAL A 65 -16.88 -8.71 -3.44
CA VAL A 65 -15.80 -9.67 -3.70
C VAL A 65 -16.44 -10.96 -4.10
N GLU A 66 -16.30 -11.33 -5.36
CA GLU A 66 -16.96 -12.50 -5.97
C GLU A 66 -15.91 -13.50 -6.44
N PRO A 67 -15.91 -14.74 -5.90
CA PRO A 67 -14.98 -15.78 -6.35
C PRO A 67 -15.20 -16.10 -7.83
N THR A 68 -14.11 -16.43 -8.50
CA THR A 68 -14.08 -16.97 -9.86
C THR A 68 -13.29 -18.29 -9.87
N ASN A 69 -13.22 -18.95 -11.01
CA ASN A 69 -12.43 -20.17 -11.14
C ASN A 69 -10.92 -19.96 -11.01
N CYS A 70 -10.44 -18.71 -11.13
CA CYS A 70 -9.00 -18.39 -11.14
C CYS A 70 -8.62 -17.20 -10.24
N GLY A 71 -9.51 -16.80 -9.32
CA GLY A 71 -9.26 -15.70 -8.42
C GLY A 71 -10.52 -15.04 -7.91
N VAL A 72 -10.55 -13.71 -7.85
CA VAL A 72 -11.70 -12.95 -7.39
C VAL A 72 -11.97 -11.73 -8.28
N ASN A 73 -13.23 -11.42 -8.49
CA ASN A 73 -13.65 -10.12 -9.03
C ASN A 73 -13.94 -9.16 -7.88
N ILE A 74 -13.37 -7.98 -7.94
CA ILE A 74 -13.57 -6.91 -6.97
C ILE A 74 -14.35 -5.79 -7.62
N THR A 75 -15.41 -5.35 -6.94
CA THR A 75 -16.20 -4.16 -7.28
C THR A 75 -16.06 -3.16 -6.15
N MET A 76 -15.74 -1.91 -6.46
CA MET A 76 -15.67 -0.82 -5.48
C MET A 76 -15.82 0.56 -6.13
N PRO A 77 -16.26 1.60 -5.40
CA PRO A 77 -16.23 2.98 -5.90
C PRO A 77 -14.80 3.46 -6.15
N VAL A 78 -14.59 4.21 -7.23
CA VAL A 78 -13.31 4.93 -7.46
C VAL A 78 -13.05 5.94 -6.34
N ALA A 79 -14.10 6.48 -5.72
CA ALA A 79 -14.00 7.38 -4.58
C ALA A 79 -13.23 6.77 -3.40
N ASP A 80 -13.26 5.45 -3.23
CA ASP A 80 -12.58 4.73 -2.13
C ASP A 80 -11.06 4.84 -2.15
N ILE A 81 -10.48 5.21 -3.29
CA ILE A 81 -9.04 5.42 -3.43
C ILE A 81 -8.64 6.90 -3.50
N LEU A 82 -9.61 7.79 -3.42
CA LEU A 82 -9.35 9.21 -3.21
C LEU A 82 -8.95 9.44 -1.73
N ARG A 83 -8.23 10.51 -1.46
CA ARG A 83 -7.73 10.81 -0.11
C ARG A 83 -8.87 11.16 0.85
N ASP A 84 -9.74 12.05 0.40
CA ASP A 84 -10.85 12.64 1.12
C ASP A 84 -11.86 13.22 0.12
N GLU A 85 -12.92 13.85 0.60
CA GLU A 85 -13.98 14.44 -0.21
C GLU A 85 -13.48 15.58 -1.12
N ASP A 86 -12.37 16.22 -0.76
CA ASP A 86 -11.75 17.30 -1.54
C ASP A 86 -10.80 16.77 -2.64
N ASP A 87 -10.52 15.48 -2.67
CA ASP A 87 -9.65 14.87 -3.69
C ASP A 87 -10.49 14.50 -4.94
N HIS A 88 -10.53 15.39 -5.90
CA HIS A 88 -11.27 15.18 -7.16
C HIS A 88 -10.41 14.61 -8.31
N ASN A 89 -9.29 13.94 -7.99
CA ASN A 89 -8.34 13.45 -8.99
C ASN A 89 -8.76 12.12 -9.65
N TYR A 90 -9.97 12.00 -10.11
CA TYR A 90 -10.50 10.80 -10.81
C TYR A 90 -9.64 10.36 -12.00
N THR A 91 -9.04 11.31 -12.72
CA THR A 91 -8.13 10.99 -13.83
C THR A 91 -6.90 10.25 -13.35
N LYS A 92 -6.29 10.65 -12.23
CA LYS A 92 -5.14 9.95 -11.63
C LYS A 92 -5.54 8.60 -11.07
N ALA A 93 -6.73 8.52 -10.44
CA ALA A 93 -7.27 7.25 -9.96
C ALA A 93 -7.46 6.26 -11.12
N LYS A 94 -8.09 6.68 -12.23
CA LYS A 94 -8.23 5.85 -13.44
C LYS A 94 -6.88 5.42 -14.02
N ALA A 95 -5.90 6.33 -14.08
CA ALA A 95 -4.55 6.01 -14.55
C ALA A 95 -3.87 4.96 -13.66
N ALA A 96 -4.13 4.97 -12.34
CA ALA A 96 -3.58 3.99 -11.42
C ALA A 96 -4.12 2.57 -11.69
N PHE A 97 -5.41 2.39 -11.97
CA PHE A 97 -5.95 1.09 -12.39
C PHE A 97 -5.28 0.58 -13.67
N THR A 98 -5.14 1.46 -14.67
CA THR A 98 -4.44 1.11 -15.92
C THR A 98 -2.96 0.77 -15.68
N SER A 99 -2.29 1.49 -14.78
CA SER A 99 -0.89 1.24 -14.46
C SER A 99 -0.71 -0.09 -13.72
N LEU A 100 -1.55 -0.39 -12.72
CA LEU A 100 -1.50 -1.66 -11.99
C LEU A 100 -1.79 -2.88 -12.89
N SER A 101 -2.62 -2.72 -13.92
CA SER A 101 -2.85 -3.81 -14.88
C SER A 101 -1.66 -4.08 -15.82
N LYS A 102 -0.67 -3.18 -15.82
CA LYS A 102 0.59 -3.34 -16.58
C LYS A 102 1.78 -3.68 -15.68
N LYS A 103 1.65 -3.50 -14.37
CA LYS A 103 2.65 -3.89 -13.37
C LYS A 103 2.39 -5.32 -12.97
N GLY A 104 3.38 -6.17 -13.15
CA GLY A 104 3.24 -7.58 -12.89
C GLY A 104 4.12 -8.07 -11.76
N ALA A 105 3.72 -9.21 -11.22
CA ALA A 105 4.51 -10.00 -10.30
C ALA A 105 4.96 -11.29 -10.99
N THR A 106 6.21 -11.65 -10.80
CA THR A 106 6.75 -12.94 -11.20
C THR A 106 6.75 -13.86 -9.99
N TYR A 107 6.28 -15.05 -10.18
CA TYR A 107 6.41 -16.15 -9.22
C TYR A 107 7.16 -17.29 -9.88
N GLU A 108 8.10 -17.89 -9.15
CA GLU A 108 8.86 -19.05 -9.58
C GLU A 108 9.13 -19.97 -8.39
N ASP A 109 8.86 -21.24 -8.59
CA ASP A 109 9.27 -22.33 -7.72
C ASP A 109 9.85 -23.49 -8.56
N ASP A 110 10.11 -24.63 -7.98
CA ASP A 110 10.73 -25.78 -8.66
C ASP A 110 9.85 -26.36 -9.78
N ASN A 111 8.54 -26.06 -9.82
CA ASN A 111 7.58 -26.66 -10.75
C ASN A 111 6.91 -25.66 -11.66
N ILE A 112 6.77 -24.40 -11.24
CA ILE A 112 5.95 -23.41 -11.94
C ILE A 112 6.67 -22.07 -12.00
N TRP A 113 6.75 -21.52 -13.21
CA TRP A 113 7.03 -20.11 -13.43
C TRP A 113 5.79 -19.45 -14.02
N PHE A 114 5.36 -18.32 -13.46
CA PHE A 114 4.34 -17.49 -14.08
C PHE A 114 4.57 -16.01 -13.82
N TYR A 115 4.03 -15.22 -14.73
CA TYR A 115 3.95 -13.77 -14.62
C TYR A 115 2.50 -13.35 -14.71
N THR A 116 2.04 -12.50 -13.80
CA THR A 116 0.69 -11.97 -13.81
C THR A 116 0.67 -10.50 -13.44
N ALA A 117 -0.33 -9.77 -13.92
CA ALA A 117 -0.58 -8.41 -13.47
C ALA A 117 -1.06 -8.38 -12.02
N ILE A 118 -0.85 -7.25 -11.33
CA ILE A 118 -1.36 -7.07 -9.96
C ILE A 118 -2.87 -7.05 -9.93
N ILE A 119 -3.48 -6.41 -10.93
CA ILE A 119 -4.92 -6.47 -11.21
C ILE A 119 -5.12 -6.69 -12.70
N GLU A 120 -6.21 -7.33 -13.08
CA GLU A 120 -6.52 -7.66 -14.45
C GLU A 120 -7.86 -7.05 -14.88
N HIS A 121 -7.97 -6.73 -16.17
CA HIS A 121 -9.20 -6.25 -16.81
C HIS A 121 -9.95 -5.12 -16.08
N PRO A 122 -9.26 -4.06 -15.62
CA PRO A 122 -9.93 -2.99 -14.90
C PRO A 122 -10.93 -2.26 -15.81
N LYS A 123 -12.17 -2.15 -15.32
CA LYS A 123 -13.27 -1.44 -15.96
C LYS A 123 -13.80 -0.40 -14.97
N ILE A 124 -14.08 0.80 -15.44
CA ILE A 124 -14.75 1.84 -14.65
C ILE A 124 -16.03 2.24 -15.36
N GLU A 125 -17.14 2.14 -14.68
CA GLU A 125 -18.45 2.60 -15.14
C GLU A 125 -18.56 4.11 -14.90
N LYS A 126 -18.57 4.88 -15.99
CA LYS A 126 -18.48 6.35 -15.92
C LYS A 126 -19.67 6.99 -15.21
N ASN A 127 -20.85 6.38 -15.31
CA ASN A 127 -22.09 6.96 -14.74
C ASN A 127 -22.19 6.74 -13.22
N THR A 128 -21.62 5.64 -12.72
CA THR A 128 -21.69 5.24 -11.30
C THR A 128 -20.40 5.52 -10.56
N GLY A 129 -19.28 5.69 -11.27
CA GLY A 129 -17.96 5.78 -10.68
C GLY A 129 -17.47 4.46 -10.06
N ILE A 130 -18.10 3.34 -10.42
CA ILE A 130 -17.75 2.02 -9.90
C ILE A 130 -16.61 1.41 -10.73
N ALA A 131 -15.57 0.95 -10.06
CA ALA A 131 -14.49 0.18 -10.64
C ALA A 131 -14.73 -1.32 -10.42
N ILE A 132 -14.46 -2.11 -11.46
CA ILE A 132 -14.54 -3.57 -11.44
C ILE A 132 -13.22 -4.09 -12.00
N PHE A 133 -12.57 -5.01 -11.32
CA PHE A 133 -11.32 -5.63 -11.77
C PHE A 133 -11.17 -7.04 -11.20
N HIS A 134 -10.36 -7.83 -11.89
CA HIS A 134 -10.01 -9.18 -11.46
C HIS A 134 -8.66 -9.18 -10.74
N VAL A 135 -8.53 -10.05 -9.74
CA VAL A 135 -7.28 -10.37 -9.05
C VAL A 135 -7.05 -11.86 -9.16
N TYR A 136 -5.98 -12.26 -9.84
CA TYR A 136 -5.62 -13.65 -10.03
C TYR A 136 -5.32 -14.34 -8.69
N GLU A 137 -5.67 -15.61 -8.58
CA GLU A 137 -5.61 -16.34 -7.30
C GLU A 137 -4.26 -16.25 -6.59
N PRO A 138 -3.11 -16.43 -7.24
CA PRO A 138 -1.81 -16.29 -6.57
C PRO A 138 -1.54 -14.89 -5.99
N VAL A 139 -1.99 -13.83 -6.66
CA VAL A 139 -1.88 -12.46 -6.16
C VAL A 139 -2.80 -12.26 -4.96
N TRP A 140 -4.03 -12.79 -5.05
CA TRP A 140 -4.98 -12.78 -3.94
C TRP A 140 -4.46 -13.55 -2.73
N ARG A 141 -3.89 -14.75 -2.93
CA ARG A 141 -3.25 -15.53 -1.87
C ARG A 141 -2.05 -14.79 -1.26
N ALA A 142 -1.22 -14.13 -2.07
CA ALA A 142 -0.11 -13.33 -1.55
C ALA A 142 -0.56 -12.18 -0.65
N ALA A 143 -1.74 -11.60 -0.91
CA ALA A 143 -2.35 -10.60 -0.02
C ALA A 143 -2.79 -11.19 1.33
N LEU A 144 -3.08 -12.49 1.38
CA LEU A 144 -3.51 -13.25 2.55
C LEU A 144 -2.36 -14.01 3.23
N ASP A 145 -1.19 -14.07 2.62
CA ASP A 145 -0.05 -14.84 3.15
C ASP A 145 0.70 -14.06 4.22
N PHE A 146 0.47 -14.42 5.46
CA PHE A 146 1.14 -13.87 6.63
C PHE A 146 2.30 -14.75 7.13
N THR A 147 2.66 -15.82 6.43
CA THR A 147 3.71 -16.78 6.86
C THR A 147 5.08 -16.14 6.98
N LYS A 148 5.38 -15.15 6.15
CA LYS A 148 6.62 -14.35 6.20
C LYS A 148 6.53 -13.12 7.13
N GLY A 149 5.45 -13.02 7.91
CA GLY A 149 5.16 -11.89 8.77
C GLY A 149 4.19 -10.90 8.14
N TYR A 150 3.77 -9.94 8.95
CA TYR A 150 2.81 -8.90 8.55
C TYR A 150 3.16 -7.57 9.20
N ARG A 151 2.57 -6.50 8.66
CA ARG A 151 2.53 -5.17 9.28
C ARG A 151 1.09 -4.82 9.61
N LYS A 152 0.87 -4.35 10.84
CA LYS A 152 -0.42 -3.86 11.29
C LYS A 152 -0.39 -2.34 11.26
N TYR A 153 -1.30 -1.73 10.52
CA TYR A 153 -1.42 -0.28 10.44
C TYR A 153 -2.88 0.12 10.27
N GLU A 154 -3.15 1.40 10.47
CA GLU A 154 -4.49 1.95 10.36
C GLU A 154 -4.75 2.45 8.95
N LEU A 155 -5.78 1.90 8.31
CA LEU A 155 -6.12 2.21 6.93
C LEU A 155 -6.40 3.70 6.71
N ILE A 156 -7.17 4.32 7.61
CA ILE A 156 -7.54 5.74 7.50
C ILE A 156 -6.28 6.61 7.54
N THR A 157 -5.34 6.31 8.43
CA THR A 157 -4.06 7.01 8.50
C THR A 157 -3.26 6.82 7.21
N ALA A 158 -3.15 5.58 6.72
CA ALA A 158 -2.46 5.30 5.46
C ALA A 158 -3.05 6.05 4.26
N MET A 159 -4.36 6.21 4.20
CA MET A 159 -5.06 6.91 3.13
C MET A 159 -4.87 8.43 3.15
N LYS A 160 -4.54 9.05 4.30
CA LYS A 160 -4.31 10.50 4.43
C LYS A 160 -3.03 10.97 3.74
N PHE A 161 -2.02 10.11 3.62
CA PHE A 161 -0.74 10.50 3.04
C PHE A 161 -0.87 10.90 1.56
N LYS A 162 -0.18 11.96 1.19
CA LYS A 162 -0.07 12.48 -0.19
C LYS A 162 1.18 11.96 -0.89
N SER A 163 2.18 11.52 -0.12
CA SER A 163 3.43 10.99 -0.61
C SER A 163 3.48 9.47 -0.49
N VAL A 164 3.84 8.78 -1.56
CA VAL A 164 4.08 7.34 -1.52
C VAL A 164 5.21 6.97 -0.56
N TYR A 165 6.18 7.87 -0.36
CA TYR A 165 7.28 7.64 0.59
C TYR A 165 6.76 7.64 2.03
N SER A 166 5.86 8.56 2.35
CA SER A 166 5.18 8.58 3.66
C SER A 166 4.41 7.28 3.92
N MET A 167 3.67 6.79 2.93
CA MET A 167 2.97 5.49 3.00
C MET A 167 3.94 4.35 3.28
N ARG A 168 5.07 4.29 2.56
CA ARG A 168 6.07 3.23 2.72
C ARG A 168 6.80 3.32 4.06
N PHE A 169 7.13 4.51 4.52
CA PHE A 169 7.68 4.69 5.87
C PHE A 169 6.67 4.27 6.93
N TYR A 170 5.41 4.65 6.79
CA TYR A 170 4.36 4.25 7.72
C TYR A 170 4.23 2.72 7.81
N GLU A 171 4.19 2.02 6.70
CA GLU A 171 4.19 0.55 6.65
C GLU A 171 5.45 -0.05 7.29
N LEU A 172 6.63 0.53 7.01
CA LEU A 172 7.90 0.04 7.54
C LEU A 172 7.99 0.21 9.06
N LEU A 173 7.46 1.31 9.59
CA LEU A 173 7.49 1.67 11.00
C LEU A 173 6.38 1.00 11.80
N SER A 174 5.25 0.71 11.16
CA SER A 174 4.10 0.09 11.81
C SER A 174 4.44 -1.28 12.38
N GLY A 175 4.09 -1.50 13.64
CA GLY A 175 4.35 -2.77 14.33
C GLY A 175 5.81 -3.01 14.73
N GLN A 176 6.68 -1.99 14.65
CA GLN A 176 8.02 -2.08 15.23
C GLN A 176 7.96 -1.88 16.75
N ILE A 177 8.44 -2.87 17.49
CA ILE A 177 8.53 -2.81 18.96
C ILE A 177 9.84 -2.14 19.41
N LYS A 178 10.87 -2.19 18.55
CA LYS A 178 12.20 -1.65 18.82
C LYS A 178 12.59 -0.63 17.76
N PRO A 179 13.44 0.36 18.08
CA PRO A 179 13.97 1.28 17.10
C PRO A 179 14.60 0.52 15.91
N LEU A 180 14.22 0.92 14.70
CA LEU A 180 14.72 0.36 13.46
C LEU A 180 15.77 1.29 12.87
N TYR A 181 16.98 0.77 12.68
CA TYR A 181 18.04 1.46 11.95
C TYR A 181 18.03 0.99 10.50
N VAL A 182 17.84 1.90 9.58
CA VAL A 182 17.90 1.61 8.14
C VAL A 182 18.97 2.48 7.51
N PRO A 183 20.02 1.91 6.93
CA PRO A 183 21.02 2.69 6.20
C PRO A 183 20.40 3.30 4.93
N LEU A 184 21.04 4.34 4.39
CA LEU A 184 20.61 4.94 3.13
C LEU A 184 20.92 4.03 1.95
N GLU A 185 22.11 3.47 1.94
CA GLU A 185 22.67 2.64 0.85
C GLU A 185 22.84 1.18 1.28
N GLY A 186 23.08 0.32 0.31
CA GLY A 186 23.32 -1.11 0.52
C GLY A 186 22.06 -1.97 0.32
N PRO A 187 22.20 -3.31 0.39
CA PRO A 187 21.14 -4.27 0.10
C PRO A 187 19.88 -4.10 0.94
N ASP A 188 20.03 -3.60 2.16
CA ASP A 188 18.95 -3.35 3.11
C ASP A 188 18.66 -1.85 3.29
N GLY A 189 19.28 -1.01 2.46
CA GLY A 189 19.16 0.44 2.53
C GLY A 189 17.81 0.97 2.04
N LEU A 190 17.51 2.21 2.41
CA LEU A 190 16.27 2.88 2.02
C LEU A 190 16.13 2.98 0.49
N ARG A 191 17.23 3.25 -0.23
CA ARG A 191 17.20 3.33 -1.70
C ARG A 191 16.77 2.02 -2.32
N GLU A 192 17.36 0.92 -1.87
CA GLU A 192 17.03 -0.42 -2.33
C GLU A 192 15.58 -0.78 -2.00
N ARG A 193 15.18 -0.59 -0.74
CA ARG A 193 13.82 -0.88 -0.27
C ARG A 193 12.75 -0.07 -1.00
N PHE A 194 13.05 1.16 -1.40
CA PHE A 194 12.08 2.04 -2.05
C PHE A 194 12.19 2.05 -3.59
N GLY A 195 13.10 1.24 -4.17
CA GLY A 195 13.30 1.20 -5.61
C GLY A 195 13.86 2.52 -6.18
N LEU A 196 14.74 3.17 -5.42
CA LEU A 196 15.28 4.50 -5.73
C LEU A 196 16.77 4.49 -6.06
N GLN A 197 17.31 3.36 -6.51
CA GLN A 197 18.75 3.20 -6.79
C GLN A 197 19.23 4.18 -7.87
N THR A 198 18.37 4.49 -8.84
CA THR A 198 18.66 5.40 -9.95
C THR A 198 17.98 6.76 -9.82
N LYS A 199 17.30 7.02 -8.69
CA LYS A 199 16.59 8.29 -8.44
C LYS A 199 17.23 9.03 -7.26
N TYR A 200 17.29 10.34 -7.35
CA TYR A 200 17.80 11.21 -6.28
C TYR A 200 19.24 10.85 -5.85
N GLU A 201 20.14 10.66 -6.81
CA GLU A 201 21.53 10.24 -6.60
C GLU A 201 22.25 11.07 -5.53
N ARG A 202 22.02 12.40 -5.51
CA ARG A 202 22.57 13.26 -4.46
C ARG A 202 21.83 13.05 -3.15
N VAL A 203 22.55 12.83 -2.07
CA VAL A 203 22.00 12.65 -0.72
C VAL A 203 21.07 13.81 -0.31
N ASN A 204 21.41 15.04 -0.66
CA ASN A 204 20.58 16.21 -0.35
C ASN A 204 19.24 16.18 -1.11
N ASP A 205 19.22 15.70 -2.35
CA ASP A 205 17.97 15.55 -3.09
C ASP A 205 17.10 14.43 -2.51
N PHE A 206 17.70 13.31 -2.13
CA PHE A 206 17.01 12.24 -1.43
C PHE A 206 16.42 12.74 -0.10
N LYS A 207 17.23 13.44 0.70
CA LYS A 207 16.76 14.05 1.94
C LYS A 207 15.53 14.92 1.70
N ARG A 208 15.66 15.93 0.84
CA ARG A 208 14.59 16.90 0.58
C ARG A 208 13.33 16.29 -0.03
N LYS A 209 13.47 15.38 -0.99
CA LYS A 209 12.35 14.85 -1.78
C LYS A 209 11.72 13.58 -1.21
N VAL A 210 12.43 12.86 -0.32
CA VAL A 210 11.97 11.61 0.27
C VAL A 210 11.82 11.76 1.78
N LEU A 211 12.92 12.06 2.49
CA LEU A 211 12.90 12.03 3.96
C LEU A 211 12.11 13.19 4.56
N ASP A 212 12.36 14.44 4.12
CA ASP A 212 11.72 15.62 4.71
C ASP A 212 10.20 15.62 4.45
N ILE A 213 9.78 15.17 3.25
CA ILE A 213 8.36 15.04 2.92
C ILE A 213 7.71 13.94 3.79
N ALA A 214 8.35 12.77 3.85
CA ALA A 214 7.81 11.67 4.63
C ALA A 214 7.75 12.00 6.12
N LYS A 215 8.81 12.62 6.67
CA LYS A 215 8.84 13.03 8.07
C LYS A 215 7.71 14.00 8.40
N LYS A 216 7.52 15.04 7.56
CA LYS A 216 6.46 16.01 7.77
C LYS A 216 5.08 15.37 7.84
N GLU A 217 4.76 14.50 6.89
CA GLU A 217 3.44 13.83 6.87
C GLU A 217 3.29 12.81 8.00
N LEU A 218 4.36 12.10 8.37
CA LEU A 218 4.31 11.17 9.50
C LEU A 218 4.12 11.93 10.82
N ASP A 219 4.82 13.04 11.04
CA ASP A 219 4.65 13.86 12.24
C ASP A 219 3.22 14.45 12.34
N GLU A 220 2.55 14.67 11.20
CA GLU A 220 1.20 15.24 11.15
C GLU A 220 0.11 14.18 11.33
N TYR A 221 0.24 13.00 10.72
CA TYR A 221 -0.86 12.03 10.61
C TYR A 221 -0.61 10.70 11.32
N SER A 222 0.63 10.37 11.69
CA SER A 222 1.00 9.05 12.18
C SER A 222 1.45 9.07 13.65
N PRO A 223 1.20 8.01 14.42
CA PRO A 223 1.84 7.83 15.72
C PRO A 223 3.33 7.46 15.62
N TYR A 224 3.80 7.14 14.40
CA TYR A 224 5.18 6.75 14.15
C TYR A 224 5.91 7.85 13.40
N SER A 225 7.18 8.07 13.75
CA SER A 225 8.07 8.99 13.06
C SER A 225 9.51 8.48 13.06
N PHE A 226 10.43 9.20 12.43
CA PHE A 226 11.85 8.85 12.38
C PHE A 226 12.74 10.09 12.46
N VAL A 227 14.00 9.88 12.80
CA VAL A 227 15.04 10.91 12.76
C VAL A 227 16.08 10.49 11.73
N ALA A 228 16.38 11.37 10.78
CA ALA A 228 17.47 11.20 9.82
C ALA A 228 18.75 11.85 10.37
N LYS A 229 19.82 11.07 10.55
CA LYS A 229 21.14 11.52 10.99
C LYS A 229 22.15 11.40 9.87
#